data_16e788de6ef79b2849a11f248e11d5e2
#
_entry.id   16e788de6ef79b2849a11f248e11d5e2
#
_cell.length_a   1.000
_cell.length_b   1.000
_cell.length_c   1.000
_cell.angle_alpha   90.00
_cell.angle_beta   90.00
_cell.angle_gamma   90.00
#
_symmetry.space_group_name_H-M   'P 1'
#
loop_
_entity.id
_entity.type
_entity.pdbx_description
1 polymer ?
#
loop_
_entity_poly.entity_id
_entity_poly.type
_entity_poly.pdbx_seq_one_letter_code
_entity_poly.pdbx_strand_id
1 'polypeptide(L)'
;MRTERGFTVVEVVVAMLVLIIGATALVGSSGLVSRQIGRGRSISTATQVAVQRLETLRRAANRRTAVGGARCLDGSFASGTATTRGMSEAWGLSGTTLRTAVDTVTYSRTGGTSRVILQTLIACY
;
A
#
# COMPACT_ATOMS: atom_id res chain seq x y z
N MET A 1 -61.68 -13.44 -16.58
CA MET A 1 -61.36 -14.46 -15.56
C MET A 1 -59.83 -14.56 -15.50
N ARG A 2 -59.18 -14.11 -14.41
CA ARG A 2 -57.75 -14.34 -14.18
C ARG A 2 -57.59 -15.73 -13.59
N THR A 3 -56.92 -16.62 -14.33
CA THR A 3 -56.51 -17.93 -13.81
C THR A 3 -55.39 -17.70 -12.81
N GLU A 4 -55.68 -17.77 -11.53
CA GLU A 4 -54.69 -17.81 -10.47
C GLU A 4 -53.93 -19.15 -10.58
N ARG A 5 -52.68 -19.08 -11.07
CA ARG A 5 -51.79 -20.26 -11.08
C ARG A 5 -51.15 -20.34 -9.70
N GLY A 6 -51.54 -21.32 -8.91
CA GLY A 6 -50.87 -21.64 -7.64
C GLY A 6 -49.48 -22.22 -7.88
N PHE A 7 -48.53 -21.90 -7.01
CA PHE A 7 -47.18 -22.49 -7.01
C PHE A 7 -47.27 -24.00 -6.76
N THR A 8 -46.49 -24.77 -7.52
CA THR A 8 -46.37 -26.19 -7.28
C THR A 8 -45.38 -26.46 -6.15
N VAL A 9 -45.56 -27.53 -5.39
CA VAL A 9 -44.64 -27.95 -4.31
C VAL A 9 -43.22 -28.16 -4.84
N VAL A 10 -43.09 -28.67 -6.06
CA VAL A 10 -41.82 -28.87 -6.74
C VAL A 10 -41.08 -27.54 -6.98
N GLU A 11 -41.80 -26.49 -7.37
CA GLU A 11 -41.24 -25.18 -7.64
C GLU A 11 -40.68 -24.52 -6.36
N VAL A 12 -41.38 -24.71 -5.23
CA VAL A 12 -40.92 -24.26 -3.92
C VAL A 12 -39.64 -24.99 -3.48
N VAL A 13 -39.59 -26.32 -3.67
CA VAL A 13 -38.40 -27.12 -3.32
C VAL A 13 -37.20 -26.74 -4.17
N VAL A 14 -37.38 -26.54 -5.48
CA VAL A 14 -36.32 -26.09 -6.37
C VAL A 14 -35.81 -24.68 -5.98
N ALA A 15 -36.74 -23.77 -5.68
CA ALA A 15 -36.39 -22.42 -5.24
C ALA A 15 -35.54 -22.43 -3.93
N MET A 16 -35.92 -23.27 -2.96
CA MET A 16 -35.15 -23.44 -1.72
C MET A 16 -33.76 -24.02 -1.98
N LEU A 17 -33.60 -25.00 -2.85
CA LEU A 17 -32.30 -25.55 -3.22
C LEU A 17 -31.40 -24.50 -3.85
N VAL A 18 -31.90 -23.72 -4.80
CA VAL A 18 -31.13 -22.64 -5.45
C VAL A 18 -30.74 -21.57 -4.42
N LEU A 19 -31.63 -21.22 -3.50
CA LEU A 19 -31.35 -20.24 -2.45
C LEU A 19 -30.24 -20.72 -1.50
N ILE A 20 -30.27 -21.99 -1.08
CA ILE A 20 -29.22 -22.57 -0.22
C ILE A 20 -27.85 -22.57 -0.91
N ILE A 21 -27.80 -22.98 -2.19
CA ILE A 21 -26.56 -22.97 -2.98
C ILE A 21 -26.04 -21.53 -3.12
N GLY A 22 -26.90 -20.58 -3.44
CA GLY A 22 -26.54 -19.17 -3.56
C GLY A 22 -26.02 -18.57 -2.25
N ALA A 23 -26.69 -18.84 -1.13
CA ALA A 23 -26.27 -18.36 0.18
C ALA A 23 -24.91 -18.91 0.61
N THR A 24 -24.66 -20.20 0.41
CA THR A 24 -23.36 -20.81 0.75
C THR A 24 -22.21 -20.27 -0.09
N ALA A 25 -22.44 -20.00 -1.37
CA ALA A 25 -21.45 -19.36 -2.26
C ALA A 25 -21.06 -17.94 -1.78
N LEU A 26 -22.01 -17.15 -1.32
CA LEU A 26 -21.77 -15.79 -0.80
C LEU A 26 -20.94 -15.82 0.49
N VAL A 27 -21.21 -16.72 1.42
CA VAL A 27 -20.45 -16.84 2.67
C VAL A 27 -18.99 -17.22 2.37
N GLY A 28 -18.74 -18.10 1.44
CA GLY A 28 -17.37 -18.52 1.03
C GLY A 28 -16.52 -17.38 0.47
N SER A 29 -17.12 -16.43 -0.24
CA SER A 29 -16.40 -15.31 -0.86
C SER A 29 -15.98 -14.21 0.12
N SER A 30 -16.69 -14.03 1.23
CA SER A 30 -16.46 -12.97 2.21
C SER A 30 -15.07 -13.03 2.87
N GLY A 31 -14.55 -14.22 3.13
CA GLY A 31 -13.22 -14.42 3.73
C GLY A 31 -12.06 -13.99 2.81
N LEU A 32 -12.20 -14.15 1.51
CA LEU A 32 -11.19 -13.74 0.53
C LEU A 32 -11.13 -12.22 0.42
N VAL A 33 -12.27 -11.55 0.39
CA VAL A 33 -12.37 -10.09 0.32
C VAL A 33 -11.72 -9.44 1.55
N SER A 34 -12.01 -9.93 2.76
CA SER A 34 -11.41 -9.40 3.99
C SER A 34 -9.88 -9.50 4.00
N ARG A 35 -9.32 -10.60 3.50
CA ARG A 35 -7.86 -10.77 3.36
C ARG A 35 -7.25 -9.80 2.35
N GLN A 36 -7.93 -9.55 1.24
CA GLN A 36 -7.49 -8.59 0.23
C GLN A 36 -7.49 -7.15 0.75
N ILE A 37 -8.53 -6.75 1.50
CA ILE A 37 -8.62 -5.43 2.13
C ILE A 37 -7.47 -5.23 3.14
N GLY A 38 -7.17 -6.24 3.97
CA GLY A 38 -6.05 -6.17 4.91
C GLY A 38 -4.69 -5.97 4.22
N ARG A 39 -4.46 -6.68 3.11
CA ARG A 39 -3.25 -6.51 2.28
C ARG A 39 -3.18 -5.11 1.66
N GLY A 40 -4.28 -4.63 1.12
CA GLY A 40 -4.36 -3.29 0.52
C GLY A 40 -4.00 -2.18 1.52
N ARG A 41 -4.50 -2.28 2.75
CA ARG A 41 -4.18 -1.32 3.82
C ARG A 41 -2.68 -1.29 4.16
N SER A 42 -2.06 -2.45 4.32
CA SER A 42 -0.62 -2.53 4.64
C SER A 42 0.25 -1.95 3.53
N ILE A 43 -0.05 -2.25 2.26
CA ILE A 43 0.66 -1.70 1.10
C ILE A 43 0.46 -0.18 1.04
N SER A 44 -0.78 0.29 1.19
CA SER A 44 -1.08 1.73 1.16
C SER A 44 -0.33 2.49 2.26
N THR A 45 -0.31 1.96 3.48
CA THR A 45 0.43 2.58 4.60
C THR A 45 1.93 2.58 4.34
N ALA A 46 2.51 1.47 3.85
CA ALA A 46 3.92 1.40 3.51
C ALA A 46 4.30 2.39 2.39
N THR A 47 3.45 2.51 1.38
CA THR A 47 3.65 3.49 0.29
C THR A 47 3.60 4.93 0.82
N GLN A 48 2.67 5.25 1.72
CA GLN A 48 2.60 6.58 2.34
C GLN A 48 3.86 6.91 3.14
N VAL A 49 4.40 5.94 3.90
CA VAL A 49 5.66 6.12 4.64
C VAL A 49 6.79 6.44 3.69
N ALA A 50 6.96 5.65 2.62
CA ALA A 50 8.00 5.86 1.62
C ALA A 50 7.85 7.22 0.89
N VAL A 51 6.63 7.61 0.50
CA VAL A 51 6.38 8.92 -0.13
C VAL A 51 6.75 10.06 0.81
N GLN A 52 6.36 9.99 2.09
CA GLN A 52 6.71 11.00 3.09
C GLN A 52 8.22 11.13 3.27
N ARG A 53 8.95 10.02 3.26
CA ARG A 53 10.43 10.02 3.34
C ARG A 53 11.05 10.69 2.12
N LEU A 54 10.67 10.26 0.92
CA LEU A 54 11.20 10.84 -0.31
C LEU A 54 10.91 12.34 -0.42
N GLU A 55 9.73 12.78 0.02
CA GLU A 55 9.38 14.20 0.06
C GLU A 55 10.22 14.97 1.10
N THR A 56 10.50 14.35 2.25
CA THR A 56 11.39 14.94 3.27
C THR A 56 12.81 15.11 2.73
N LEU A 57 13.34 14.09 2.04
CA LEU A 57 14.65 14.14 1.38
C LEU A 57 14.67 15.22 0.28
N ARG A 58 13.61 15.33 -0.51
CA ARG A 58 13.49 16.38 -1.53
C ARG A 58 13.50 17.77 -0.92
N ARG A 59 12.79 17.98 0.20
CA ARG A 59 12.81 19.26 0.94
C ARG A 59 14.17 19.55 1.53
N ALA A 60 14.83 18.54 2.11
CA ALA A 60 16.20 18.68 2.62
C ALA A 60 17.18 19.04 1.53
N ALA A 61 17.11 18.39 0.36
CA ALA A 61 17.94 18.70 -0.79
C ALA A 61 17.76 20.15 -1.31
N ASN A 62 16.53 20.67 -1.23
CA ASN A 62 16.20 22.02 -1.69
C ASN A 62 16.55 23.11 -0.66
N ARG A 63 16.87 22.77 0.60
CA ARG A 63 17.36 23.74 1.57
C ARG A 63 18.74 24.21 1.14
N ARG A 64 18.84 25.51 0.89
CA ARG A 64 20.13 26.16 0.63
C ARG A 64 20.79 26.40 1.97
N THR A 65 22.00 25.90 2.14
CA THR A 65 22.83 26.27 3.29
C THR A 65 23.24 27.73 3.15
N ALA A 66 23.37 28.45 4.27
CA ALA A 66 23.77 29.86 4.29
C ALA A 66 25.17 30.09 3.68
N VAL A 67 25.99 29.05 3.59
CA VAL A 67 27.32 29.07 3.01
C VAL A 67 27.31 28.45 1.62
N GLY A 68 27.37 29.27 0.59
CA GLY A 68 27.57 28.82 -0.80
C GLY A 68 26.34 28.50 -1.61
N GLY A 69 25.15 28.44 -1.03
CA GLY A 69 23.88 28.27 -1.75
C GLY A 69 23.70 26.97 -2.53
N ALA A 70 24.61 25.99 -2.37
CA ALA A 70 24.55 24.70 -3.04
C ALA A 70 23.44 23.81 -2.47
N ARG A 71 22.78 23.04 -3.33
CA ARG A 71 21.77 22.06 -2.96
C ARG A 71 22.39 20.78 -2.38
N CYS A 72 21.62 20.01 -1.66
CA CYS A 72 22.00 18.69 -1.12
C CYS A 72 23.16 18.69 -0.11
N LEU A 73 23.49 19.84 0.52
CA LEU A 73 24.49 19.95 1.57
C LEU A 73 23.90 19.91 2.99
N ASP A 74 22.58 19.91 3.12
CA ASP A 74 21.91 19.78 4.41
C ASP A 74 22.21 18.39 5.01
N GLY A 75 22.64 18.35 6.27
CA GLY A 75 22.96 17.10 6.98
C GLY A 75 21.78 16.14 7.11
N SER A 76 20.55 16.62 6.97
CA SER A 76 19.34 15.78 6.91
C SER A 76 19.15 15.11 5.55
N PHE A 77 19.91 15.52 4.52
CA PHE A 77 19.96 14.86 3.21
C PHE A 77 21.02 13.74 3.22
N ALA A 78 20.77 12.70 4.00
CA ALA A 78 21.66 11.56 4.17
C ALA A 78 20.89 10.24 4.11
N SER A 79 21.59 9.16 3.79
CA SER A 79 21.05 7.80 3.87
C SER A 79 20.82 7.42 5.33
N GLY A 80 19.85 6.53 5.58
CA GLY A 80 19.55 6.12 6.95
C GLY A 80 18.50 5.03 7.04
N THR A 81 18.15 4.70 8.28
CA THR A 81 17.10 3.76 8.61
C THR A 81 16.20 4.33 9.71
N ALA A 82 14.95 3.92 9.73
CA ALA A 82 14.00 4.28 10.78
C ALA A 82 12.96 3.18 10.98
N THR A 83 12.23 3.25 12.08
CA THR A 83 11.01 2.47 12.28
C THR A 83 9.83 3.42 12.37
N THR A 84 8.94 3.37 11.40
CA THR A 84 7.79 4.25 11.30
C THR A 84 6.51 3.41 11.29
N ARG A 85 5.61 3.66 12.24
CA ARG A 85 4.33 2.93 12.38
C ARG A 85 4.50 1.40 12.43
N GLY A 86 5.57 0.91 13.09
CA GLY A 86 5.89 -0.52 13.18
C GLY A 86 6.44 -1.16 11.90
N MET A 87 6.79 -0.36 10.90
CA MET A 87 7.45 -0.79 9.67
C MET A 87 8.91 -0.38 9.68
N SER A 88 9.81 -1.26 9.23
CA SER A 88 11.22 -0.92 9.03
C SER A 88 11.39 -0.18 7.71
N GLU A 89 12.05 0.97 7.78
CA GLU A 89 12.33 1.85 6.65
C GLU A 89 13.84 1.97 6.49
N ALA A 90 14.34 1.86 5.26
CA ALA A 90 15.75 2.06 4.91
C ALA A 90 15.83 2.85 3.61
N TRP A 91 16.51 4.01 3.66
CA TRP A 91 16.68 4.83 2.47
C TRP A 91 18.15 5.05 2.16
N GLY A 92 18.46 5.05 0.88
CA GLY A 92 19.78 5.23 0.34
C GLY A 92 19.82 6.34 -0.70
N LEU A 93 20.96 7.02 -0.75
CA LEU A 93 21.25 8.06 -1.74
C LEU A 93 22.46 7.63 -2.56
N SER A 94 22.37 7.69 -3.89
CA SER A 94 23.47 7.39 -4.81
C SER A 94 23.58 8.47 -5.89
N GLY A 95 24.77 8.62 -6.46
CA GLY A 95 25.07 9.66 -7.46
C GLY A 95 25.63 10.94 -6.84
N THR A 96 26.04 11.88 -7.70
CA THR A 96 26.66 13.16 -7.32
C THR A 96 25.77 14.35 -7.67
N THR A 97 25.76 14.76 -8.93
CA THR A 97 24.99 15.91 -9.43
C THR A 97 23.51 15.61 -9.57
N LEU A 98 23.20 14.40 -10.02
CA LEU A 98 21.85 13.84 -10.03
C LEU A 98 21.83 12.65 -9.08
N ARG A 99 21.17 12.79 -7.95
CA ARG A 99 21.10 11.73 -6.94
C ARG A 99 19.81 10.94 -7.05
N THR A 100 19.95 9.63 -7.05
CA THR A 100 18.82 8.71 -6.91
C THR A 100 18.60 8.45 -5.42
N ALA A 101 17.44 8.83 -4.92
CA ALA A 101 16.98 8.47 -3.59
C ALA A 101 16.07 7.23 -3.72
N VAL A 102 16.43 6.16 -3.03
CA VAL A 102 15.66 4.91 -2.98
C VAL A 102 15.23 4.70 -1.54
N ASP A 103 13.95 4.47 -1.33
CA ASP A 103 13.41 4.10 -0.02
C ASP A 103 12.74 2.73 -0.07
N THR A 104 13.09 1.89 0.90
CA THR A 104 12.57 0.53 1.06
C THR A 104 11.86 0.42 2.39
N VAL A 105 10.55 0.26 2.36
CA VAL A 105 9.71 0.04 3.55
C VAL A 105 9.35 -1.44 3.63
N THR A 106 9.77 -2.08 4.71
CA THR A 106 9.50 -3.49 5.02
C THR A 106 8.42 -3.58 6.09
N TYR A 107 7.40 -4.38 5.87
CA TYR A 107 6.28 -4.57 6.79
C TYR A 107 5.92 -6.06 6.94
N SER A 108 5.38 -6.42 8.11
CA SER A 108 4.91 -7.76 8.40
C SER A 108 3.53 -8.00 7.79
N ARG A 109 3.29 -9.22 7.33
CA ARG A 109 1.98 -9.70 6.88
C ARG A 109 1.76 -11.14 7.36
N THR A 110 0.53 -11.62 7.30
CA THR A 110 0.22 -13.03 7.54
C THR A 110 0.99 -13.91 6.54
N GLY A 111 1.91 -14.71 7.05
CA GLY A 111 2.76 -15.59 6.22
C GLY A 111 4.12 -15.00 5.83
N GLY A 112 4.59 -13.90 6.48
CA GLY A 112 5.95 -13.37 6.30
C GLY A 112 6.07 -11.86 6.23
N THR A 113 7.15 -11.39 5.62
CA THR A 113 7.41 -9.98 5.38
C THR A 113 7.21 -9.60 3.91
N SER A 114 6.86 -8.37 3.67
CA SER A 114 6.79 -7.77 2.33
C SER A 114 7.44 -6.41 2.35
N ARG A 115 7.83 -5.92 1.17
CA ARG A 115 8.48 -4.62 1.04
C ARG A 115 7.87 -3.80 -0.09
N VAL A 116 7.87 -2.50 0.08
CA VAL A 116 7.60 -1.49 -0.95
C VAL A 116 8.89 -0.73 -1.20
N ILE A 117 9.26 -0.56 -2.45
CA ILE A 117 10.45 0.18 -2.87
C ILE A 117 9.98 1.34 -3.74
N LEU A 118 10.32 2.56 -3.35
CA LEU A 118 10.10 3.75 -4.13
C LEU A 118 11.42 4.43 -4.42
N GLN A 119 11.52 5.08 -5.58
CA GLN A 119 12.71 5.84 -5.96
C GLN A 119 12.33 7.18 -6.59
N THR A 120 13.19 8.16 -6.41
CA THR A 120 13.07 9.48 -7.04
C THR A 120 14.45 10.03 -7.39
N LEU A 121 14.50 10.90 -8.40
CA LEU A 121 15.69 11.62 -8.79
C LEU A 121 15.66 13.02 -8.19
N ILE A 122 16.78 13.44 -7.61
CA ILE A 122 16.97 14.74 -6.97
C ILE A 122 18.19 15.41 -7.57
N ALA A 123 17.97 16.59 -8.16
CA ALA A 123 19.04 17.40 -8.74
C ALA A 123 19.75 18.21 -7.65
N CYS A 124 21.09 18.15 -7.63
CA CYS A 124 21.97 18.74 -6.65
C CYS A 124 22.92 19.80 -7.24
N TYR A 125 22.40 20.66 -8.12
CA TYR A 125 23.15 21.76 -8.76
C TYR A 125 22.55 23.13 -8.42
#